data_43ac94d804e5e2ab1b87aeee2b759f3b
#
_entry.id   43ac94d804e5e2ab1b87aeee2b759f3b
#
_cell.length_a   1.000
_cell.length_b   1.000
_cell.length_c   1.000
_cell.angle_alpha   90.00
_cell.angle_beta   90.00
_cell.angle_gamma   90.00
#
_symmetry.space_group_name_H-M   'P 1'
#
loop_
_entity.id
_entity.type
_entity.pdbx_description
1 polymer ?
#
loop_
_entity_poly.entity_id
_entity_poly.type
_entity_poly.pdbx_seq_one_letter_code
_entity_poly.pdbx_strand_id
1 'polypeptide(L)'
;MLPKAATSRLLPASSTLSVQTLAGICSRKATKADYPLASSITNDIPIYDLPKFSGLSPSQRSELQNEWYQVLLHGPGVFVTAGLYRDKALLNEVNGVYASIIEAEKRNAAAKGDHFAAGGKNDRIWNSFSKHALADPKSFVAYYSNPYLALISSSWLGPGYRITAQVNNVKPGGSPQECHRDYHLGFQSQAAAAQYPRAVHLSSQFLTLQGGVAHVDVPLETGPTRLLPYSQTYEEGYMAWREAEFRAYFEANYVTVPMAQGDGLFFNPALFHAAGANSSADVNRMVNLLQVSSAFGKTMETIETAPVVERCWGEMGKLYGEQGWSDEVEALVGAVGEGYPFPTNLDRNQPEPDELTPPSEQRVLRKALKSGLSKDEVMDALWGLLEKSKA
;
A
#
# COMPACT_ATOMS: atom_id res chain seq x y z
N MET A 1 38.96 -18.13 27.55
CA MET A 1 38.10 -18.45 26.40
C MET A 1 37.90 -17.15 25.64
N LEU A 2 38.37 -17.07 24.39
CA LEU A 2 37.94 -15.96 23.51
C LEU A 2 36.44 -16.07 23.33
N PRO A 3 35.67 -14.95 23.39
CA PRO A 3 34.23 -14.98 23.14
C PRO A 3 34.00 -15.57 21.75
N LYS A 4 32.95 -16.41 21.58
CA LYS A 4 32.48 -16.85 20.25
C LYS A 4 32.43 -15.62 19.36
N ALA A 5 33.01 -15.71 18.15
CA ALA A 5 32.96 -14.62 17.18
C ALA A 5 31.51 -14.10 17.09
N ALA A 6 31.31 -12.80 17.35
CA ALA A 6 30.00 -12.21 17.29
C ALA A 6 29.46 -12.38 15.87
N THR A 7 28.19 -12.75 15.75
CA THR A 7 27.51 -12.78 14.46
C THR A 7 27.65 -11.41 13.80
N SER A 8 28.07 -11.36 12.55
CA SER A 8 28.19 -10.09 11.81
C SER A 8 26.88 -9.33 11.85
N ARG A 9 26.93 -8.04 12.16
CA ARG A 9 25.76 -7.14 12.08
C ARG A 9 25.31 -6.86 10.64
N LEU A 10 26.20 -7.07 9.69
CA LEU A 10 25.94 -6.82 8.26
C LEU A 10 25.66 -8.15 7.56
N LEU A 11 24.85 -8.08 6.51
CA LEU A 11 24.66 -9.20 5.61
C LEU A 11 25.96 -9.51 4.86
N PRO A 12 26.14 -10.77 4.42
CA PRO A 12 27.32 -11.16 3.66
C PRO A 12 27.42 -10.41 2.33
N ALA A 13 28.63 -10.36 1.79
CA ALA A 13 28.85 -9.82 0.45
C ALA A 13 28.11 -10.66 -0.60
N SER A 14 27.88 -10.07 -1.78
CA SER A 14 27.13 -10.69 -2.89
C SER A 14 27.65 -12.10 -3.28
N SER A 15 28.94 -12.34 -3.14
CA SER A 15 29.56 -13.65 -3.42
C SER A 15 29.09 -14.82 -2.53
N THR A 16 28.34 -14.54 -1.48
CA THR A 16 27.79 -15.57 -0.56
C THR A 16 26.28 -15.75 -0.72
N LEU A 17 25.64 -15.02 -1.64
CA LEU A 17 24.23 -15.16 -1.93
C LEU A 17 23.97 -16.50 -2.62
N SER A 18 22.83 -17.13 -2.37
CA SER A 18 22.50 -18.45 -2.91
C SER A 18 21.11 -18.47 -3.53
N VAL A 19 21.06 -18.58 -4.84
CA VAL A 19 19.80 -18.77 -5.58
C VAL A 19 19.15 -20.12 -5.24
N GLN A 20 19.94 -21.16 -4.86
CA GLN A 20 19.42 -22.45 -4.43
C GLN A 20 18.66 -22.32 -3.10
N THR A 21 19.14 -21.47 -2.19
CA THR A 21 18.42 -21.17 -0.94
C THR A 21 17.08 -20.48 -1.25
N LEU A 22 17.07 -19.48 -2.13
CA LEU A 22 15.83 -18.84 -2.59
C LEU A 22 14.89 -19.88 -3.24
N ALA A 23 15.40 -20.74 -4.13
CA ALA A 23 14.64 -21.78 -4.79
C ALA A 23 14.00 -22.75 -3.78
N GLY A 24 14.74 -23.17 -2.77
CA GLY A 24 14.23 -24.01 -1.68
C GLY A 24 13.09 -23.33 -0.91
N ILE A 25 13.21 -22.02 -0.66
CA ILE A 25 12.17 -21.21 -0.02
C ILE A 25 10.92 -21.13 -0.90
N CYS A 26 11.08 -20.82 -2.18
CA CYS A 26 9.98 -20.62 -3.14
C CYS A 26 9.34 -21.93 -3.64
N SER A 27 9.91 -23.11 -3.30
CA SER A 27 9.32 -24.39 -3.65
C SER A 27 8.10 -24.77 -2.79
N ARG A 28 7.84 -24.04 -1.70
CA ARG A 28 6.67 -24.24 -0.83
C ARG A 28 5.38 -24.05 -1.60
N LYS A 29 4.32 -24.70 -1.11
CA LYS A 29 2.99 -24.64 -1.71
C LYS A 29 1.97 -24.17 -0.70
N ALA A 30 1.09 -23.26 -1.13
CA ALA A 30 -0.03 -22.82 -0.34
C ALA A 30 -1.21 -23.81 -0.50
N THR A 31 -1.84 -24.21 0.60
CA THR A 31 -2.99 -25.08 0.58
C THR A 31 -4.20 -24.45 1.26
N LYS A 32 -5.39 -24.94 0.95
CA LYS A 32 -6.61 -24.50 1.61
C LYS A 32 -6.63 -24.83 3.11
N ALA A 33 -5.86 -25.82 3.54
CA ALA A 33 -5.71 -26.16 4.95
C ALA A 33 -4.87 -25.10 5.71
N ASP A 34 -3.90 -24.47 5.03
CA ASP A 34 -3.08 -23.42 5.61
C ASP A 34 -3.87 -22.09 5.72
N TYR A 35 -4.81 -21.86 4.78
CA TYR A 35 -5.60 -20.62 4.68
C TYR A 35 -7.09 -20.94 4.58
N PRO A 36 -7.73 -21.39 5.69
CA PRO A 36 -9.11 -21.83 5.71
C PRO A 36 -10.14 -20.75 5.33
N LEU A 37 -9.85 -19.48 5.55
CA LEU A 37 -10.75 -18.38 5.19
C LEU A 37 -10.64 -17.98 3.72
N ALA A 38 -9.53 -18.27 3.03
CA ALA A 38 -9.41 -18.00 1.60
C ALA A 38 -10.51 -18.74 0.82
N SER A 39 -11.11 -18.10 -0.16
CA SER A 39 -12.13 -18.73 -1.02
C SER A 39 -11.55 -19.76 -1.98
N SER A 40 -10.33 -19.48 -2.46
CA SER A 40 -9.53 -20.36 -3.34
C SER A 40 -8.04 -20.05 -3.20
N ILE A 41 -7.21 -20.95 -3.73
CA ILE A 41 -5.77 -20.74 -3.90
C ILE A 41 -5.48 -20.86 -5.41
N THR A 42 -4.85 -19.88 -5.99
CA THR A 42 -4.45 -19.86 -7.40
C THR A 42 -2.97 -19.51 -7.51
N ASN A 43 -2.17 -20.40 -8.10
CA ASN A 43 -0.72 -20.20 -8.24
C ASN A 43 -0.03 -19.89 -6.89
N ASP A 44 -0.37 -20.63 -5.85
CA ASP A 44 0.07 -20.41 -4.46
C ASP A 44 -0.41 -19.09 -3.81
N ILE A 45 -1.30 -18.34 -4.45
CA ILE A 45 -1.83 -17.06 -3.93
C ILE A 45 -3.24 -17.28 -3.37
N PRO A 46 -3.48 -17.02 -2.06
CA PRO A 46 -4.81 -17.05 -1.47
C PRO A 46 -5.71 -15.92 -2.02
N ILE A 47 -6.94 -16.29 -2.36
CA ILE A 47 -7.96 -15.36 -2.86
C ILE A 47 -9.12 -15.33 -1.87
N TYR A 48 -9.48 -14.15 -1.39
CA TYR A 48 -10.58 -13.90 -0.47
C TYR A 48 -11.73 -13.21 -1.19
N ASP A 49 -12.88 -13.83 -1.26
CA ASP A 49 -14.11 -13.26 -1.81
C ASP A 49 -14.76 -12.38 -0.74
N LEU A 50 -14.47 -11.08 -0.73
CA LEU A 50 -14.88 -10.15 0.33
C LEU A 50 -16.39 -10.06 0.54
N PRO A 51 -17.25 -10.15 -0.48
CA PRO A 51 -18.71 -10.27 -0.28
C PRO A 51 -19.16 -11.33 0.74
N LYS A 52 -18.38 -12.41 0.92
CA LYS A 52 -18.67 -13.45 1.91
C LYS A 52 -18.35 -13.03 3.35
N PHE A 53 -17.63 -11.94 3.53
CA PHE A 53 -17.21 -11.42 4.82
C PHE A 53 -18.00 -10.18 5.25
N SER A 54 -19.20 -9.94 4.71
CA SER A 54 -20.08 -8.85 5.15
C SER A 54 -20.66 -9.13 6.54
N GLY A 55 -20.77 -8.07 7.36
CA GLY A 55 -21.38 -8.18 8.69
C GLY A 55 -20.59 -8.99 9.71
N LEU A 56 -19.27 -9.08 9.57
CA LEU A 56 -18.38 -9.79 10.50
C LEU A 56 -18.45 -9.20 11.91
N SER A 57 -18.55 -10.09 12.92
CA SER A 57 -18.29 -9.73 14.30
C SER A 57 -16.83 -9.30 14.51
N PRO A 58 -16.50 -8.59 15.61
CA PRO A 58 -15.11 -8.24 15.92
C PRO A 58 -14.15 -9.44 15.97
N SER A 59 -14.60 -10.60 16.48
CA SER A 59 -13.81 -11.83 16.51
C SER A 59 -13.51 -12.34 15.09
N GLN A 60 -14.51 -12.40 14.24
CA GLN A 60 -14.34 -12.84 12.85
C GLN A 60 -13.45 -11.90 12.04
N ARG A 61 -13.53 -10.58 12.28
CA ARG A 61 -12.60 -9.60 11.69
C ARG A 61 -11.17 -9.89 12.13
N SER A 62 -10.96 -10.14 13.42
CA SER A 62 -9.64 -10.49 13.97
C SER A 62 -9.09 -11.79 13.39
N GLU A 63 -9.92 -12.81 13.22
CA GLU A 63 -9.53 -14.08 12.58
C GLU A 63 -9.08 -13.86 11.14
N LEU A 64 -9.82 -13.06 10.37
CA LEU A 64 -9.46 -12.72 8.99
C LEU A 64 -8.16 -11.93 8.92
N GLN A 65 -7.97 -10.94 9.82
CA GLN A 65 -6.72 -10.19 9.92
C GLN A 65 -5.54 -11.09 10.31
N ASN A 66 -5.74 -12.05 11.21
CA ASN A 66 -4.70 -13.00 11.61
C ASN A 66 -4.29 -13.88 10.41
N GLU A 67 -5.23 -14.33 9.59
CA GLU A 67 -4.89 -15.13 8.40
C GLU A 67 -4.14 -14.29 7.37
N TRP A 68 -4.57 -13.05 7.07
CA TRP A 68 -3.83 -12.14 6.18
C TRP A 68 -2.42 -11.84 6.70
N TYR A 69 -2.29 -11.61 8.02
CA TYR A 69 -0.99 -11.41 8.65
C TYR A 69 -0.07 -12.62 8.44
N GLN A 70 -0.57 -13.84 8.62
CA GLN A 70 0.21 -15.07 8.38
C GLN A 70 0.59 -15.24 6.90
N VAL A 71 -0.32 -14.92 5.98
CA VAL A 71 -0.01 -14.91 4.53
C VAL A 71 1.17 -14.00 4.24
N LEU A 72 1.15 -12.76 4.76
CA LEU A 72 2.17 -11.75 4.51
C LEU A 72 3.51 -12.08 5.19
N LEU A 73 3.47 -12.65 6.39
CA LEU A 73 4.67 -12.87 7.22
C LEU A 73 5.43 -14.13 6.80
N HIS A 74 4.76 -15.27 6.84
CA HIS A 74 5.37 -16.60 6.67
C HIS A 74 4.86 -17.36 5.45
N GLY A 75 3.73 -16.93 4.93
CA GLY A 75 3.05 -17.53 3.79
C GLY A 75 3.61 -17.07 2.45
N PRO A 76 2.77 -17.11 1.39
CA PRO A 76 3.14 -16.65 0.05
C PRO A 76 3.61 -15.20 -0.03
N GLY A 77 3.34 -14.39 0.98
CA GLY A 77 3.67 -12.98 1.02
C GLY A 77 2.73 -12.09 0.21
N VAL A 78 1.68 -12.67 -0.35
CA VAL A 78 0.72 -12.00 -1.23
C VAL A 78 -0.65 -12.66 -1.14
N PHE A 79 -1.72 -11.87 -1.25
CA PHE A 79 -3.09 -12.35 -1.40
C PHE A 79 -3.92 -11.41 -2.29
N VAL A 80 -5.02 -11.94 -2.81
CA VAL A 80 -6.02 -11.18 -3.57
C VAL A 80 -7.30 -11.08 -2.78
N THR A 81 -7.93 -9.91 -2.81
CA THR A 81 -9.27 -9.66 -2.29
C THR A 81 -10.22 -9.41 -3.46
N ALA A 82 -10.99 -10.42 -3.81
CA ALA A 82 -12.00 -10.30 -4.87
C ALA A 82 -13.18 -9.45 -4.36
N GLY A 83 -13.57 -8.46 -5.17
CA GLY A 83 -14.66 -7.56 -4.84
C GLY A 83 -14.37 -6.58 -3.70
N LEU A 84 -13.12 -6.11 -3.57
CA LEU A 84 -12.75 -5.04 -2.62
C LEU A 84 -13.58 -3.77 -2.88
N TYR A 85 -13.79 -3.44 -4.15
CA TYR A 85 -14.73 -2.43 -4.61
C TYR A 85 -15.80 -3.08 -5.48
N ARG A 86 -17.03 -3.17 -4.96
CA ARG A 86 -18.15 -3.77 -5.67
C ARG A 86 -18.89 -2.78 -6.58
N ASP A 87 -18.85 -1.51 -6.22
CA ASP A 87 -19.48 -0.43 -6.98
C ASP A 87 -18.60 -0.06 -8.18
N LYS A 88 -18.90 -0.68 -9.32
CA LYS A 88 -18.21 -0.38 -10.58
C LYS A 88 -18.54 1.03 -11.11
N ALA A 89 -19.67 1.60 -10.73
CA ALA A 89 -20.02 2.97 -11.13
C ALA A 89 -19.09 3.98 -10.43
N LEU A 90 -18.82 3.78 -9.13
CA LEU A 90 -17.81 4.56 -8.41
C LEU A 90 -16.43 4.45 -9.06
N LEU A 91 -15.98 3.23 -9.38
CA LEU A 91 -14.68 3.04 -10.04
C LEU A 91 -14.61 3.75 -11.39
N ASN A 92 -15.67 3.71 -12.17
CA ASN A 92 -15.73 4.40 -13.46
C ASN A 92 -15.75 5.93 -13.31
N GLU A 93 -16.43 6.48 -12.28
CA GLU A 93 -16.36 7.89 -11.92
C GLU A 93 -14.93 8.30 -11.57
N VAL A 94 -14.26 7.53 -10.70
CA VAL A 94 -12.85 7.75 -10.31
C VAL A 94 -11.91 7.63 -11.51
N ASN A 95 -12.15 6.70 -12.44
CA ASN A 95 -11.38 6.57 -13.68
C ASN A 95 -11.49 7.84 -14.54
N GLY A 96 -12.67 8.47 -14.59
CA GLY A 96 -12.88 9.75 -15.26
C GLY A 96 -12.06 10.88 -14.63
N VAL A 97 -12.00 10.92 -13.29
CA VAL A 97 -11.17 11.88 -12.56
C VAL A 97 -9.68 11.66 -12.87
N TYR A 98 -9.19 10.42 -12.84
CA TYR A 98 -7.81 10.10 -13.16
C TYR A 98 -7.45 10.45 -14.62
N ALA A 99 -8.34 10.18 -15.57
CA ALA A 99 -8.14 10.58 -16.95
C ALA A 99 -8.00 12.11 -17.10
N SER A 100 -8.83 12.87 -16.39
CA SER A 100 -8.77 14.34 -16.39
C SER A 100 -7.47 14.87 -15.78
N ILE A 101 -6.98 14.25 -14.70
CA ILE A 101 -5.69 14.60 -14.08
C ILE A 101 -4.54 14.32 -15.06
N ILE A 102 -4.51 13.13 -15.69
CA ILE A 102 -3.47 12.77 -16.69
C ILE A 102 -3.45 13.78 -17.84
N GLU A 103 -4.61 14.17 -18.37
CA GLU A 103 -4.70 15.15 -19.44
C GLU A 103 -4.23 16.55 -19.02
N ALA A 104 -4.57 16.97 -17.80
CA ALA A 104 -4.12 18.25 -17.27
C ALA A 104 -2.59 18.28 -17.07
N GLU A 105 -2.01 17.20 -16.55
CA GLU A 105 -0.57 17.08 -16.38
C GLU A 105 0.17 17.08 -17.73
N LYS A 106 -0.35 16.39 -18.74
CA LYS A 106 0.23 16.37 -20.09
C LYS A 106 0.23 17.77 -20.74
N ARG A 107 -0.83 18.55 -20.54
CA ARG A 107 -0.91 19.92 -21.05
C ARG A 107 0.12 20.85 -20.41
N ASN A 108 0.44 20.63 -19.16
CA ASN A 108 1.39 21.48 -18.41
C ASN A 108 2.86 21.17 -18.67
N ALA A 109 3.19 20.33 -19.67
CA ALA A 109 4.54 19.96 -20.10
C ALA A 109 5.49 19.40 -18.99
N ALA A 110 5.03 19.34 -17.75
CA ALA A 110 5.80 18.87 -16.60
C ALA A 110 5.74 17.35 -16.42
N ALA A 111 4.79 16.68 -17.05
CA ALA A 111 4.58 15.24 -16.90
C ALA A 111 5.46 14.46 -17.86
N LYS A 112 6.61 14.04 -17.40
CA LYS A 112 7.47 13.08 -18.09
C LYS A 112 7.05 11.66 -17.73
N GLY A 113 5.95 11.12 -18.17
CA GLY A 113 5.56 9.72 -18.06
C GLY A 113 6.09 8.93 -16.84
N ASP A 114 6.00 7.62 -16.85
CA ASP A 114 6.56 6.76 -15.78
C ASP A 114 8.09 6.66 -15.89
N HIS A 115 8.82 7.15 -14.88
CA HIS A 115 10.28 7.03 -14.81
C HIS A 115 10.79 5.59 -14.77
N PHE A 116 9.94 4.64 -14.37
CA PHE A 116 10.28 3.23 -14.26
C PHE A 116 9.92 2.42 -15.52
N ALA A 117 9.34 3.07 -16.55
CA ALA A 117 8.99 2.43 -17.81
C ALA A 117 9.34 3.33 -19.01
N ALA A 118 10.41 2.98 -19.71
CA ALA A 118 10.82 3.66 -20.93
C ALA A 118 9.78 3.47 -22.05
N GLY A 119 9.51 4.52 -22.84
CA GLY A 119 8.77 4.40 -24.10
C GLY A 119 7.42 5.09 -24.21
N GLY A 120 7.00 5.88 -23.21
CA GLY A 120 5.79 6.74 -23.31
C GLY A 120 4.45 6.00 -23.38
N LYS A 121 4.43 4.68 -23.16
CA LYS A 121 3.22 3.86 -23.15
C LYS A 121 2.64 3.64 -21.75
N ASN A 122 3.25 4.24 -20.72
CA ASN A 122 2.76 4.21 -19.37
C ASN A 122 2.50 5.64 -18.90
N ASP A 123 1.25 5.93 -18.54
CA ASP A 123 0.90 7.15 -17.84
C ASP A 123 0.90 6.86 -16.33
N ARG A 124 1.47 7.74 -15.52
CA ARG A 124 1.46 7.62 -14.06
C ARG A 124 1.03 8.91 -13.41
N ILE A 125 0.11 8.82 -12.46
CA ILE A 125 -0.23 9.90 -11.56
C ILE A 125 0.51 9.66 -10.24
N TRP A 126 1.54 10.47 -9.98
CA TRP A 126 2.19 10.50 -8.67
C TRP A 126 1.32 11.24 -7.67
N ASN A 127 1.36 10.83 -6.40
CA ASN A 127 0.50 11.38 -5.35
C ASN A 127 -0.98 11.46 -5.77
N SER A 128 -1.47 10.35 -6.36
CA SER A 128 -2.86 10.28 -6.82
C SER A 128 -3.86 10.43 -5.68
N PHE A 129 -3.47 10.08 -4.44
CA PHE A 129 -4.29 10.27 -3.25
C PHE A 129 -4.71 11.74 -3.08
N SER A 130 -3.74 12.65 -2.94
CA SER A 130 -4.04 14.07 -2.77
C SER A 130 -4.66 14.69 -4.02
N LYS A 131 -4.16 14.33 -5.21
CA LYS A 131 -4.71 14.86 -6.47
C LYS A 131 -6.16 14.48 -6.69
N HIS A 132 -6.55 13.25 -6.32
CA HIS A 132 -7.94 12.81 -6.37
C HIS A 132 -8.80 13.63 -5.39
N ALA A 133 -8.38 13.76 -4.13
CA ALA A 133 -9.08 14.55 -3.11
C ALA A 133 -9.33 16.00 -3.56
N LEU A 134 -8.33 16.63 -4.16
CA LEU A 134 -8.41 18.01 -4.62
C LEU A 134 -9.27 18.16 -5.89
N ALA A 135 -9.22 17.18 -6.78
CA ALA A 135 -9.99 17.22 -8.05
C ALA A 135 -11.47 16.90 -7.83
N ASP A 136 -11.80 15.84 -7.11
CA ASP A 136 -13.17 15.41 -6.84
C ASP A 136 -13.31 14.82 -5.42
N PRO A 137 -13.64 15.68 -4.43
CA PRO A 137 -13.78 15.26 -3.04
C PRO A 137 -14.90 14.24 -2.82
N LYS A 138 -15.95 14.26 -3.62
CA LYS A 138 -17.09 13.36 -3.47
C LYS A 138 -16.69 11.91 -3.76
N SER A 139 -16.12 11.65 -4.94
CA SER A 139 -15.68 10.30 -5.29
C SER A 139 -14.48 9.86 -4.45
N PHE A 140 -13.61 10.81 -4.02
CA PHE A 140 -12.51 10.53 -3.10
C PHE A 140 -13.00 10.00 -1.76
N VAL A 141 -13.97 10.68 -1.14
CA VAL A 141 -14.57 10.26 0.15
C VAL A 141 -15.23 8.89 -0.01
N ALA A 142 -16.03 8.67 -1.05
CA ALA A 142 -16.65 7.37 -1.32
C ALA A 142 -15.62 6.25 -1.56
N TYR A 143 -14.50 6.55 -2.22
CA TYR A 143 -13.44 5.57 -2.52
C TYR A 143 -12.60 5.20 -1.28
N TYR A 144 -12.16 6.18 -0.49
CA TYR A 144 -11.28 5.94 0.65
C TYR A 144 -12.02 5.68 1.98
N SER A 145 -13.35 5.69 1.98
CA SER A 145 -14.18 5.20 3.10
C SER A 145 -14.38 3.68 3.10
N ASN A 146 -13.50 2.93 2.46
CA ASN A 146 -13.60 1.48 2.33
C ASN A 146 -13.11 0.75 3.60
N PRO A 147 -14.01 0.09 4.38
CA PRO A 147 -13.64 -0.56 5.65
C PRO A 147 -12.69 -1.75 5.45
N TYR A 148 -12.76 -2.44 4.32
CA TYR A 148 -11.85 -3.56 4.05
C TYR A 148 -10.44 -3.08 3.76
N LEU A 149 -10.28 -1.95 3.07
CA LEU A 149 -8.96 -1.35 2.88
C LEU A 149 -8.32 -0.98 4.23
N ALA A 150 -9.11 -0.42 5.16
CA ALA A 150 -8.68 -0.14 6.51
C ALA A 150 -8.32 -1.41 7.30
N LEU A 151 -9.16 -2.45 7.20
CA LEU A 151 -8.95 -3.73 7.87
C LEU A 151 -7.67 -4.43 7.38
N ILE A 152 -7.43 -4.44 6.06
CA ILE A 152 -6.23 -4.99 5.43
C ILE A 152 -4.99 -4.21 5.88
N SER A 153 -5.04 -2.87 5.81
CA SER A 153 -3.91 -2.02 6.22
C SER A 153 -3.54 -2.25 7.68
N SER A 154 -4.52 -2.29 8.57
CA SER A 154 -4.30 -2.51 10.00
C SER A 154 -3.88 -3.93 10.35
N SER A 155 -4.17 -4.94 9.49
CA SER A 155 -3.75 -6.31 9.74
C SER A 155 -2.23 -6.49 9.72
N TRP A 156 -1.54 -5.68 8.93
CA TRP A 156 -0.08 -5.72 8.79
C TRP A 156 0.64 -4.61 9.58
N LEU A 157 0.08 -3.41 9.56
CA LEU A 157 0.76 -2.20 10.05
C LEU A 157 0.27 -1.74 11.43
N GLY A 158 -0.84 -2.30 11.91
CA GLY A 158 -1.53 -1.78 13.10
C GLY A 158 -2.26 -0.45 12.81
N PRO A 159 -2.77 0.23 13.85
CA PRO A 159 -3.43 1.51 13.71
C PRO A 159 -2.45 2.64 13.36
N GLY A 160 -2.99 3.74 12.86
CA GLY A 160 -2.21 4.93 12.56
C GLY A 160 -1.39 4.85 11.27
N TYR A 161 -1.65 3.87 10.41
CA TYR A 161 -1.05 3.78 9.08
C TYR A 161 -1.34 5.02 8.22
N ARG A 162 -0.52 5.24 7.19
CA ARG A 162 -0.69 6.32 6.21
C ARG A 162 -0.77 5.77 4.81
N ILE A 163 -1.82 6.13 4.06
CA ILE A 163 -1.98 5.72 2.66
C ILE A 163 -1.32 6.75 1.75
N THR A 164 -0.45 6.30 0.86
CA THR A 164 -0.06 7.02 -0.35
C THR A 164 -0.43 6.19 -1.57
N ALA A 165 -0.66 6.81 -2.73
CA ALA A 165 -1.12 6.10 -3.90
C ALA A 165 -0.61 6.71 -5.20
N GLN A 166 -0.38 5.85 -6.20
CA GLN A 166 -0.07 6.24 -7.58
C GLN A 166 -0.94 5.47 -8.55
N VAL A 167 -1.53 6.15 -9.51
CA VAL A 167 -2.21 5.46 -10.61
C VAL A 167 -1.22 5.10 -11.70
N ASN A 168 -1.21 3.85 -12.10
CA ASN A 168 -0.42 3.36 -13.23
C ASN A 168 -1.36 2.89 -14.35
N ASN A 169 -1.30 3.57 -15.49
CA ASN A 169 -2.07 3.24 -16.68
C ASN A 169 -1.14 2.76 -17.79
N VAL A 170 -1.06 1.45 -17.98
CA VAL A 170 -0.17 0.78 -18.94
C VAL A 170 -0.96 0.46 -20.20
N LYS A 171 -0.61 1.14 -21.29
CA LYS A 171 -1.22 0.99 -22.61
C LYS A 171 -0.73 -0.29 -23.30
N PRO A 172 -1.42 -0.78 -24.35
CA PRO A 172 -0.94 -1.84 -25.22
C PRO A 172 0.50 -1.62 -25.70
N GLY A 173 1.33 -2.64 -25.54
CA GLY A 173 2.76 -2.59 -25.86
C GLY A 173 3.61 -1.89 -24.76
N GLY A 174 3.06 -1.65 -23.57
CA GLY A 174 3.84 -1.19 -22.42
C GLY A 174 4.82 -2.27 -21.95
N SER A 175 6.08 -1.85 -21.69
CA SER A 175 7.16 -2.76 -21.28
C SER A 175 6.98 -3.25 -19.84
N PRO A 176 7.47 -4.45 -19.51
CA PRO A 176 7.49 -4.94 -18.14
C PRO A 176 8.55 -4.19 -17.32
N GLN A 177 8.42 -4.26 -15.99
CA GLN A 177 9.50 -3.87 -15.09
C GLN A 177 10.47 -5.03 -14.88
N GLU A 178 11.70 -4.72 -14.47
CA GLU A 178 12.60 -5.73 -13.92
C GLU A 178 12.13 -6.18 -12.51
N CYS A 179 12.46 -7.43 -12.16
CA CYS A 179 12.25 -7.92 -10.80
C CYS A 179 12.92 -7.02 -9.78
N HIS A 180 12.22 -6.73 -8.69
CA HIS A 180 12.74 -5.92 -7.59
C HIS A 180 12.07 -6.26 -6.26
N ARG A 181 12.62 -5.74 -5.18
CA ARG A 181 11.98 -5.53 -3.88
C ARG A 181 11.78 -4.04 -3.69
N ASP A 182 10.64 -3.68 -3.18
CA ASP A 182 10.35 -2.30 -2.89
C ASP A 182 10.62 -1.92 -1.45
N TYR A 183 10.57 -0.71 -1.26
CA TYR A 183 10.68 0.29 -0.25
C TYR A 183 11.99 0.32 0.47
N HIS A 184 12.26 1.48 1.01
CA HIS A 184 13.43 1.79 1.83
C HIS A 184 14.74 1.25 1.22
N LEU A 185 15.12 0.01 1.53
CA LEU A 185 16.32 -0.62 0.99
C LEU A 185 16.20 -1.01 -0.49
N GLY A 186 15.00 -1.23 -0.99
CA GLY A 186 14.75 -1.52 -2.41
C GLY A 186 15.15 -0.37 -3.33
N PHE A 187 14.99 0.87 -2.89
CA PHE A 187 15.40 2.07 -3.64
C PHE A 187 16.86 2.48 -3.41
N GLN A 188 17.61 1.76 -2.58
CA GLN A 188 19.03 1.99 -2.39
C GLN A 188 19.86 1.23 -3.41
N SER A 189 21.07 1.71 -3.72
CA SER A 189 22.06 0.88 -4.41
C SER A 189 22.43 -0.31 -3.51
N GLN A 190 22.92 -1.40 -4.11
CA GLN A 190 23.37 -2.58 -3.35
C GLN A 190 24.47 -2.19 -2.34
N ALA A 191 25.40 -1.32 -2.74
CA ALA A 191 26.47 -0.84 -1.86
C ALA A 191 25.93 -0.02 -0.67
N ALA A 192 24.88 0.78 -0.88
CA ALA A 192 24.23 1.52 0.20
C ALA A 192 23.43 0.58 1.11
N ALA A 193 22.67 -0.36 0.56
CA ALA A 193 21.92 -1.35 1.32
C ALA A 193 22.82 -2.22 2.20
N ALA A 194 24.02 -2.59 1.72
CA ALA A 194 25.02 -3.37 2.46
C ALA A 194 25.53 -2.68 3.74
N GLN A 195 25.37 -1.37 3.86
CA GLN A 195 25.80 -0.63 5.05
C GLN A 195 24.82 -0.74 6.22
N TYR A 196 23.59 -1.16 5.95
CA TYR A 196 22.57 -1.31 6.98
C TYR A 196 22.71 -2.63 7.73
N PRO A 197 22.48 -2.63 9.05
CA PRO A 197 22.48 -3.86 9.84
C PRO A 197 21.41 -4.84 9.34
N ARG A 198 21.68 -6.12 9.50
CA ARG A 198 20.77 -7.24 9.18
C ARG A 198 19.36 -7.03 9.76
N ALA A 199 19.28 -6.53 10.99
CA ALA A 199 17.99 -6.20 11.61
C ALA A 199 17.17 -5.16 10.83
N VAL A 200 17.82 -4.20 10.15
CA VAL A 200 17.14 -3.21 9.32
C VAL A 200 16.62 -3.85 8.03
N HIS A 201 17.35 -4.79 7.43
CA HIS A 201 16.86 -5.56 6.29
C HIS A 201 15.59 -6.35 6.63
N LEU A 202 15.55 -6.96 7.84
CA LEU A 202 14.37 -7.68 8.32
C LEU A 202 13.22 -6.72 8.66
N SER A 203 13.49 -5.65 9.41
CA SER A 203 12.45 -4.74 9.89
C SER A 203 11.85 -3.87 8.77
N SER A 204 12.59 -3.60 7.69
CA SER A 204 12.14 -2.79 6.56
C SER A 204 10.81 -3.27 5.99
N GLN A 205 10.61 -4.58 5.86
CA GLN A 205 9.38 -5.16 5.33
C GLN A 205 8.13 -4.91 6.20
N PHE A 206 8.32 -4.63 7.50
CA PHE A 206 7.22 -4.39 8.44
C PHE A 206 6.75 -2.92 8.47
N LEU A 207 7.42 -2.05 7.73
CA LEU A 207 7.12 -0.63 7.71
C LEU A 207 6.18 -0.23 6.56
N THR A 208 5.86 -1.15 5.66
CA THR A 208 5.03 -0.87 4.49
C THR A 208 4.18 -2.10 4.13
N LEU A 209 2.97 -1.84 3.64
CA LEU A 209 2.15 -2.79 2.91
C LEU A 209 1.98 -2.26 1.48
N GLN A 210 2.31 -3.07 0.49
CA GLN A 210 2.02 -2.73 -0.89
C GLN A 210 0.70 -3.33 -1.33
N GLY A 211 0.03 -2.64 -2.23
CA GLY A 211 -1.19 -3.15 -2.83
C GLY A 211 -1.51 -2.47 -4.15
N GLY A 212 -2.59 -2.91 -4.75
CA GLY A 212 -3.13 -2.30 -5.95
C GLY A 212 -4.60 -2.65 -6.12
N VAL A 213 -5.39 -1.68 -6.51
CA VAL A 213 -6.80 -1.86 -6.87
C VAL A 213 -6.91 -1.86 -8.40
N ALA A 214 -7.49 -2.90 -8.96
CA ALA A 214 -7.76 -3.00 -10.38
C ALA A 214 -8.91 -2.05 -10.76
N HIS A 215 -8.62 -1.02 -11.53
CA HIS A 215 -9.61 -0.05 -11.99
C HIS A 215 -10.31 -0.47 -13.31
N VAL A 216 -9.81 -1.49 -13.94
CA VAL A 216 -10.37 -2.21 -15.10
C VAL A 216 -10.14 -3.69 -14.89
N ASP A 217 -10.76 -4.54 -15.72
CA ASP A 217 -10.39 -5.94 -15.75
C ASP A 217 -8.93 -6.09 -16.19
N VAL A 218 -8.19 -6.98 -15.52
CA VAL A 218 -6.76 -7.22 -15.74
C VAL A 218 -6.55 -8.70 -16.11
N PRO A 219 -6.93 -9.11 -17.34
CA PRO A 219 -6.63 -10.44 -17.84
C PRO A 219 -5.12 -10.63 -18.06
N LEU A 220 -4.68 -11.87 -18.25
CA LEU A 220 -3.24 -12.21 -18.28
C LEU A 220 -2.45 -11.46 -19.35
N GLU A 221 -3.06 -11.22 -20.52
CA GLU A 221 -2.43 -10.50 -21.63
C GLU A 221 -2.18 -9.02 -21.36
N THR A 222 -2.86 -8.43 -20.37
CA THR A 222 -2.59 -7.03 -19.95
C THR A 222 -1.40 -6.92 -19.01
N GLY A 223 -0.79 -8.05 -18.64
CA GLY A 223 0.41 -8.11 -17.82
C GLY A 223 0.17 -7.77 -16.35
N PRO A 224 -0.65 -8.54 -15.61
CA PRO A 224 -0.80 -8.37 -14.17
C PRO A 224 0.56 -8.45 -13.46
N THR A 225 0.59 -8.05 -12.21
CA THR A 225 1.81 -8.11 -11.39
C THR A 225 2.39 -9.52 -11.38
N ARG A 226 3.68 -9.62 -11.69
CA ARG A 226 4.48 -10.83 -11.60
C ARG A 226 5.02 -10.96 -10.18
N LEU A 227 4.83 -12.09 -9.56
CA LEU A 227 5.05 -12.32 -8.15
C LEU A 227 5.84 -13.62 -7.95
N LEU A 228 6.78 -13.64 -7.01
CA LEU A 228 7.48 -14.86 -6.61
C LEU A 228 7.07 -15.22 -5.18
N PRO A 229 6.06 -16.07 -4.98
CA PRO A 229 5.56 -16.41 -3.65
C PRO A 229 6.67 -16.90 -2.71
N TYR A 230 6.56 -16.56 -1.42
CA TYR A 230 7.50 -16.88 -0.35
C TYR A 230 8.84 -16.15 -0.39
N SER A 231 9.20 -15.45 -1.47
CA SER A 231 10.51 -14.82 -1.63
C SER A 231 10.79 -13.69 -0.62
N GLN A 232 9.77 -13.12 0.04
CA GLN A 232 9.94 -12.13 1.10
C GLN A 232 10.68 -12.72 2.31
N THR A 233 10.61 -14.04 2.51
CA THR A 233 11.28 -14.72 3.63
C THR A 233 12.75 -15.02 3.36
N TYR A 234 13.26 -14.75 2.14
CA TYR A 234 14.68 -14.80 1.85
C TYR A 234 15.36 -13.56 2.41
N GLU A 235 16.13 -13.72 3.49
CA GLU A 235 16.64 -12.62 4.28
C GLU A 235 17.55 -11.67 3.49
N GLU A 236 18.43 -12.22 2.68
CA GLU A 236 19.39 -11.48 1.86
C GLU A 236 18.76 -10.83 0.61
N GLY A 237 17.46 -10.90 0.46
CA GLY A 237 16.77 -10.52 -0.77
C GLY A 237 16.99 -9.08 -1.23
N TYR A 238 17.18 -8.11 -0.32
CA TYR A 238 17.52 -6.74 -0.70
C TYR A 238 18.92 -6.59 -1.28
N MET A 239 19.80 -7.55 -1.01
CA MET A 239 21.12 -7.65 -1.64
C MET A 239 21.08 -8.45 -2.94
N ALA A 240 20.19 -9.44 -3.03
CA ALA A 240 20.19 -10.46 -4.06
C ALA A 240 19.42 -10.08 -5.34
N TRP A 241 18.31 -9.36 -5.26
CA TRP A 241 17.39 -9.19 -6.39
C TRP A 241 18.02 -8.53 -7.64
N ARG A 242 19.15 -7.82 -7.48
CA ARG A 242 19.91 -7.20 -8.59
C ARG A 242 20.85 -8.16 -9.31
N GLU A 243 21.18 -9.29 -8.69
CA GLU A 243 22.10 -10.28 -9.25
C GLU A 243 21.44 -11.04 -10.40
N ALA A 244 22.22 -11.30 -11.45
CA ALA A 244 21.70 -11.87 -12.69
C ALA A 244 21.05 -13.24 -12.51
N GLU A 245 21.61 -14.09 -11.64
CA GLU A 245 21.07 -15.42 -11.36
C GLU A 245 19.72 -15.37 -10.63
N PHE A 246 19.51 -14.39 -9.75
CA PHE A 246 18.23 -14.19 -9.06
C PHE A 246 17.16 -13.64 -9.98
N ARG A 247 17.52 -12.73 -10.90
CA ARG A 247 16.62 -12.26 -11.95
C ARG A 247 16.22 -13.39 -12.88
N ALA A 248 17.19 -14.21 -13.33
CA ALA A 248 16.91 -15.37 -14.17
C ALA A 248 15.98 -16.37 -13.45
N TYR A 249 16.21 -16.63 -12.16
CA TYR A 249 15.31 -17.47 -11.37
C TYR A 249 13.90 -16.88 -11.27
N PHE A 250 13.76 -15.57 -11.02
CA PHE A 250 12.46 -14.89 -11.02
C PHE A 250 11.75 -15.05 -12.36
N GLU A 251 12.41 -14.76 -13.48
CA GLU A 251 11.81 -14.85 -14.81
C GLU A 251 11.34 -16.28 -15.17
N ALA A 252 11.99 -17.29 -14.61
CA ALA A 252 11.60 -18.69 -14.82
C ALA A 252 10.48 -19.19 -13.89
N ASN A 253 10.21 -18.51 -12.77
CA ASN A 253 9.37 -19.06 -11.70
C ASN A 253 8.27 -18.10 -11.17
N TYR A 254 8.18 -16.87 -11.66
CA TYR A 254 7.12 -15.97 -11.23
C TYR A 254 5.74 -16.51 -11.60
N VAL A 255 4.76 -16.10 -10.83
CA VAL A 255 3.34 -16.36 -11.09
C VAL A 255 2.58 -15.04 -11.24
N THR A 256 1.41 -15.11 -11.85
CA THR A 256 0.46 -14.00 -11.97
C THR A 256 -0.95 -14.48 -11.66
N VAL A 257 -1.83 -13.54 -11.30
CA VAL A 257 -3.25 -13.80 -11.11
C VAL A 257 -4.03 -12.72 -11.89
N PRO A 258 -4.98 -13.10 -12.74
CA PRO A 258 -5.89 -12.14 -13.36
C PRO A 258 -6.80 -11.53 -12.27
N MET A 259 -7.20 -10.28 -12.45
CA MET A 259 -8.09 -9.58 -11.54
C MET A 259 -9.29 -9.00 -12.31
N ALA A 260 -10.45 -9.01 -11.69
CA ALA A 260 -11.60 -8.25 -12.16
C ALA A 260 -11.52 -6.80 -11.69
N GLN A 261 -12.21 -5.89 -12.38
CA GLN A 261 -12.38 -4.52 -11.93
C GLN A 261 -12.97 -4.50 -10.50
N GLY A 262 -12.26 -3.86 -9.59
CA GLY A 262 -12.60 -3.74 -8.18
C GLY A 262 -11.89 -4.74 -7.26
N ASP A 263 -11.12 -5.68 -7.81
CA ASP A 263 -10.29 -6.56 -6.99
C ASP A 263 -9.06 -5.81 -6.45
N GLY A 264 -8.60 -6.24 -5.27
CA GLY A 264 -7.38 -5.77 -4.64
C GLY A 264 -6.31 -6.85 -4.58
N LEU A 265 -5.07 -6.50 -4.87
CA LEU A 265 -3.88 -7.30 -4.64
C LEU A 265 -3.07 -6.65 -3.51
N PHE A 266 -2.68 -7.42 -2.49
CA PHE A 266 -1.85 -6.92 -1.38
C PHE A 266 -0.68 -7.84 -1.14
N PHE A 267 0.50 -7.27 -0.91
CA PHE A 267 1.71 -8.05 -0.74
C PHE A 267 2.77 -7.36 0.14
N ASN A 268 3.63 -8.18 0.71
CA ASN A 268 4.79 -7.74 1.49
C ASN A 268 5.80 -7.03 0.56
N PRO A 269 6.31 -5.84 0.88
CA PRO A 269 7.24 -5.09 0.02
C PRO A 269 8.56 -5.82 -0.24
N ALA A 270 8.92 -6.78 0.61
CA ALA A 270 10.09 -7.64 0.41
C ALA A 270 9.85 -8.83 -0.54
N LEU A 271 8.63 -9.01 -1.05
CA LEU A 271 8.35 -10.01 -2.08
C LEU A 271 9.06 -9.63 -3.40
N PHE A 272 9.70 -10.57 -4.06
CA PHE A 272 10.21 -10.35 -5.42
C PHE A 272 9.03 -10.20 -6.37
N HIS A 273 8.94 -9.05 -7.01
CA HIS A 273 7.83 -8.74 -7.90
C HIS A 273 8.24 -7.82 -9.05
N ALA A 274 7.35 -7.67 -10.02
CA ALA A 274 7.51 -6.74 -11.14
C ALA A 274 6.17 -6.51 -11.86
N ALA A 275 5.99 -5.37 -12.49
CA ALA A 275 4.88 -5.20 -13.43
C ALA A 275 5.09 -6.06 -14.67
N GLY A 276 4.03 -6.71 -15.16
CA GLY A 276 4.05 -7.45 -16.42
C GLY A 276 3.94 -6.54 -17.65
N ALA A 277 4.34 -7.03 -18.80
CA ALA A 277 4.14 -6.36 -20.09
C ALA A 277 2.67 -6.39 -20.49
N ASN A 278 2.16 -5.29 -21.04
CA ASN A 278 0.83 -5.27 -21.62
C ASN A 278 0.93 -5.68 -23.12
N SER A 279 0.61 -6.93 -23.41
CA SER A 279 0.56 -7.49 -24.78
C SER A 279 -0.85 -7.49 -25.38
N SER A 280 -1.85 -6.96 -24.67
CA SER A 280 -3.21 -6.85 -25.19
C SER A 280 -3.27 -5.92 -26.41
N ALA A 281 -4.30 -6.07 -27.23
CA ALA A 281 -4.49 -5.25 -28.41
C ALA A 281 -5.04 -3.85 -28.09
N ASP A 282 -5.91 -3.74 -27.09
CA ASP A 282 -6.78 -2.58 -26.86
C ASP A 282 -7.06 -2.23 -25.39
N VAL A 283 -6.60 -3.04 -24.44
CA VAL A 283 -6.87 -2.80 -23.02
C VAL A 283 -5.81 -1.92 -22.38
N ASN A 284 -6.19 -0.75 -21.90
CA ASN A 284 -5.34 0.06 -21.01
C ASN A 284 -5.46 -0.50 -19.60
N ARG A 285 -4.42 -1.15 -19.08
CA ARG A 285 -4.39 -1.66 -17.70
C ARG A 285 -4.23 -0.52 -16.73
N MET A 286 -5.29 -0.19 -15.99
CA MET A 286 -5.27 0.85 -14.96
C MET A 286 -5.35 0.22 -13.56
N VAL A 287 -4.38 0.54 -12.72
CA VAL A 287 -4.28 0.08 -11.33
C VAL A 287 -3.95 1.29 -10.45
N ASN A 288 -4.70 1.48 -9.38
CA ASN A 288 -4.32 2.40 -8.31
C ASN A 288 -3.39 1.66 -7.35
N LEU A 289 -2.10 1.92 -7.45
CA LEU A 289 -1.06 1.32 -6.61
C LEU A 289 -1.10 1.97 -5.23
N LEU A 290 -1.26 1.15 -4.21
CA LEU A 290 -1.33 1.57 -2.81
C LEU A 290 0.00 1.30 -2.13
N GLN A 291 0.48 2.33 -1.44
CA GLN A 291 1.68 2.27 -0.64
C GLN A 291 1.31 2.71 0.77
N VAL A 292 1.00 1.73 1.62
CA VAL A 292 0.54 2.00 2.98
C VAL A 292 1.74 1.89 3.92
N SER A 293 2.07 2.97 4.61
CA SER A 293 3.18 3.03 5.55
C SER A 293 2.70 2.89 6.99
N SER A 294 3.49 2.22 7.83
CA SER A 294 3.20 2.15 9.26
C SER A 294 3.33 3.53 9.90
N ALA A 295 2.73 3.70 11.07
CA ALA A 295 2.90 4.88 11.90
C ALA A 295 4.37 5.24 12.21
N PHE A 296 5.27 4.25 12.12
CA PHE A 296 6.69 4.38 12.44
C PHE A 296 7.59 4.43 11.21
N GLY A 297 7.01 4.30 10.01
CA GLY A 297 7.72 4.32 8.73
C GLY A 297 7.56 5.66 8.01
N LYS A 298 8.58 6.03 7.22
CA LYS A 298 8.41 7.16 6.30
C LYS A 298 7.54 6.75 5.12
N THR A 299 6.61 7.63 4.76
CA THR A 299 5.77 7.45 3.57
C THR A 299 6.58 7.63 2.29
N MET A 300 6.12 7.04 1.20
CA MET A 300 6.75 7.24 -0.11
C MET A 300 6.56 8.67 -0.61
N GLU A 301 5.39 9.24 -0.38
CA GLU A 301 5.01 10.58 -0.82
C GLU A 301 4.54 11.40 0.37
N THR A 302 4.79 12.70 0.34
CA THR A 302 4.23 13.63 1.34
C THR A 302 2.76 13.85 1.05
N ILE A 303 1.94 13.63 2.07
CA ILE A 303 0.51 13.99 2.06
C ILE A 303 0.32 15.14 3.04
N GLU A 304 -0.16 16.26 2.55
CA GLU A 304 -0.57 17.36 3.40
C GLU A 304 -2.04 17.18 3.76
N THR A 305 -2.30 16.80 5.03
CA THR A 305 -3.67 16.51 5.50
C THR A 305 -4.58 17.72 5.42
N ALA A 306 -4.10 18.91 5.80
CA ALA A 306 -4.93 20.10 5.88
C ALA A 306 -5.60 20.48 4.54
N PRO A 307 -4.90 20.56 3.39
CA PRO A 307 -5.54 20.81 2.10
C PRO A 307 -6.54 19.73 1.68
N VAL A 308 -6.26 18.46 1.99
CA VAL A 308 -7.18 17.35 1.71
C VAL A 308 -8.45 17.49 2.54
N VAL A 309 -8.32 17.75 3.85
CA VAL A 309 -9.46 17.96 4.76
C VAL A 309 -10.25 19.18 4.35
N GLU A 310 -9.60 20.32 4.07
CA GLU A 310 -10.25 21.55 3.64
C GLU A 310 -11.18 21.31 2.44
N ARG A 311 -10.69 20.52 1.49
CA ARG A 311 -11.45 20.19 0.28
C ARG A 311 -12.56 19.18 0.51
N CYS A 312 -12.34 18.20 1.38
CA CYS A 312 -13.23 17.05 1.59
C CYS A 312 -14.18 17.21 2.78
N TRP A 313 -14.02 18.22 3.66
CA TRP A 313 -14.74 18.32 4.91
C TRP A 313 -16.25 18.26 4.78
N GLY A 314 -16.81 18.92 3.77
CA GLY A 314 -18.24 18.88 3.49
C GLY A 314 -18.78 17.47 3.20
N GLU A 315 -18.05 16.69 2.40
CA GLU A 315 -18.44 15.31 2.07
C GLU A 315 -18.16 14.36 3.27
N MET A 316 -17.10 14.59 4.05
CA MET A 316 -16.84 13.86 5.29
C MET A 316 -17.97 14.08 6.32
N GLY A 317 -18.39 15.33 6.50
CA GLY A 317 -19.49 15.69 7.40
C GLY A 317 -20.83 15.12 6.93
N LYS A 318 -21.07 15.09 5.63
CA LYS A 318 -22.26 14.46 5.03
C LYS A 318 -22.28 12.95 5.29
N LEU A 319 -21.17 12.24 5.02
CA LEU A 319 -21.04 10.80 5.30
C LEU A 319 -21.30 10.50 6.78
N TYR A 320 -20.71 11.30 7.68
CA TYR A 320 -20.97 11.16 9.12
C TYR A 320 -22.43 11.45 9.50
N GLY A 321 -23.05 12.48 8.91
CA GLY A 321 -24.44 12.82 9.15
C GLY A 321 -25.42 11.74 8.71
N GLU A 322 -25.13 11.03 7.62
CA GLU A 322 -25.94 9.94 7.07
C GLU A 322 -25.79 8.62 7.86
N GLN A 323 -24.59 8.30 8.35
CA GLN A 323 -24.27 6.99 8.90
C GLN A 323 -23.92 6.99 10.39
N GLY A 324 -23.71 8.16 11.00
CA GLY A 324 -23.11 8.25 12.32
C GLY A 324 -21.64 7.78 12.30
N TRP A 325 -21.15 7.26 13.42
CA TRP A 325 -19.80 6.72 13.49
C TRP A 325 -19.79 5.26 12.99
N SER A 326 -19.67 5.11 11.68
CA SER A 326 -19.63 3.82 10.98
C SER A 326 -18.20 3.36 10.71
N ASP A 327 -18.05 2.11 10.22
CA ASP A 327 -16.76 1.57 9.77
C ASP A 327 -16.21 2.37 8.57
N GLU A 328 -17.07 2.91 7.72
CA GLU A 328 -16.72 3.76 6.58
C GLU A 328 -16.16 5.10 7.03
N VAL A 329 -16.77 5.73 8.03
CA VAL A 329 -16.28 6.99 8.60
C VAL A 329 -14.93 6.78 9.29
N GLU A 330 -14.77 5.69 10.07
CA GLU A 330 -13.49 5.36 10.70
C GLU A 330 -12.40 5.08 9.66
N ALA A 331 -12.72 4.33 8.58
CA ALA A 331 -11.80 4.05 7.49
C ALA A 331 -11.35 5.34 6.78
N LEU A 332 -12.29 6.27 6.53
CA LEU A 332 -11.97 7.56 5.90
C LEU A 332 -11.06 8.41 6.78
N VAL A 333 -11.37 8.53 8.07
CA VAL A 333 -10.50 9.27 9.01
C VAL A 333 -9.12 8.65 9.08
N GLY A 334 -9.05 7.30 9.11
CA GLY A 334 -7.79 6.55 9.06
C GLY A 334 -6.98 6.76 7.79
N ALA A 335 -7.66 6.95 6.65
CA ALA A 335 -7.00 7.21 5.36
C ALA A 335 -6.48 8.65 5.25
N VAL A 336 -7.25 9.64 5.73
CA VAL A 336 -6.98 11.07 5.51
C VAL A 336 -5.99 11.65 6.50
N GLY A 337 -6.10 11.33 7.80
CA GLY A 337 -5.31 11.94 8.87
C GLY A 337 -4.10 11.10 9.30
N GLU A 338 -3.04 11.76 9.78
CA GLU A 338 -1.95 11.06 10.47
C GLU A 338 -2.47 10.47 11.79
N GLY A 339 -2.18 9.19 12.00
CA GLY A 339 -2.61 8.46 13.20
C GLY A 339 -1.59 8.53 14.34
N TYR A 340 -0.34 8.91 14.07
CA TYR A 340 0.74 9.00 15.03
C TYR A 340 1.20 10.44 15.19
N PRO A 341 1.29 10.98 16.43
CA PRO A 341 1.50 12.42 16.64
C PRO A 341 2.97 12.88 16.49
N PHE A 342 3.88 11.98 16.18
CA PHE A 342 5.30 12.33 16.01
C PHE A 342 5.72 12.30 14.53
N PRO A 343 6.66 13.19 14.11
CA PRO A 343 7.43 14.13 14.92
C PRO A 343 6.63 15.32 15.44
N THR A 344 6.93 15.73 16.67
CA THR A 344 6.34 16.93 17.30
C THR A 344 7.32 17.47 18.37
N ASN A 345 7.10 18.71 18.83
CA ASN A 345 7.86 19.32 19.90
C ASN A 345 7.02 19.34 21.19
N LEU A 346 7.37 18.52 22.18
CA LEU A 346 6.57 18.34 23.38
C LEU A 346 6.54 19.56 24.31
N ASP A 347 7.48 20.50 24.18
CA ASP A 347 7.48 21.79 24.87
C ASP A 347 6.38 22.74 24.38
N ARG A 348 5.96 22.59 23.12
CA ARG A 348 4.90 23.39 22.50
C ARG A 348 3.58 22.63 22.32
N ASN A 349 3.67 21.32 22.07
CA ASN A 349 2.56 20.42 21.85
C ASN A 349 2.53 19.35 22.96
N GLN A 350 2.06 19.76 24.13
CA GLN A 350 2.01 18.88 25.30
C GLN A 350 0.85 17.88 25.20
N PRO A 351 1.02 16.66 25.75
CA PRO A 351 -0.10 15.74 25.95
C PRO A 351 -1.23 16.38 26.78
N GLU A 352 -2.47 15.98 26.53
CA GLU A 352 -3.57 16.28 27.42
C GLU A 352 -3.38 15.56 28.78
N PRO A 353 -3.99 16.04 29.87
CA PRO A 353 -3.94 15.35 31.16
C PRO A 353 -4.29 13.87 30.99
N ASP A 354 -3.54 13.00 31.65
CA ASP A 354 -3.68 11.54 31.60
C ASP A 354 -3.33 10.86 30.26
N GLU A 355 -2.80 11.60 29.29
CA GLU A 355 -2.32 11.08 28.01
C GLU A 355 -0.77 11.09 27.95
N LEU A 356 -0.19 10.16 27.18
CA LEU A 356 1.26 10.08 27.00
C LEU A 356 1.75 10.81 25.75
N THR A 357 0.83 11.14 24.85
CA THR A 357 1.14 11.79 23.56
C THR A 357 0.16 12.93 23.28
N PRO A 358 0.58 13.94 22.52
CA PRO A 358 -0.35 14.93 21.98
C PRO A 358 -1.40 14.27 21.07
N PRO A 359 -2.51 14.98 20.75
CA PRO A 359 -3.47 14.46 19.79
C PRO A 359 -2.85 14.30 18.39
N SER A 360 -3.19 13.19 17.72
CA SER A 360 -2.90 13.01 16.29
C SER A 360 -3.95 13.74 15.43
N GLU A 361 -3.67 13.93 14.12
CA GLU A 361 -4.65 14.47 13.19
C GLU A 361 -5.94 13.65 13.16
N GLN A 362 -5.84 12.30 13.17
CA GLN A 362 -7.01 11.43 13.26
C GLN A 362 -7.83 11.69 14.50
N ARG A 363 -7.20 11.96 15.66
CA ARG A 363 -7.92 12.29 16.90
C ARG A 363 -8.64 13.64 16.77
N VAL A 364 -8.01 14.63 16.15
CA VAL A 364 -8.65 15.93 15.88
C VAL A 364 -9.85 15.75 14.95
N LEU A 365 -9.72 15.01 13.86
CA LEU A 365 -10.80 14.76 12.91
C LEU A 365 -11.98 14.00 13.55
N ARG A 366 -11.70 12.96 14.36
CA ARG A 366 -12.75 12.24 15.09
C ARG A 366 -13.54 13.17 16.03
N LYS A 367 -12.84 14.02 16.78
CA LYS A 367 -13.46 15.00 17.67
C LYS A 367 -14.27 16.01 16.88
N ALA A 368 -13.73 16.55 15.80
CA ALA A 368 -14.38 17.53 14.95
C ALA A 368 -15.69 17.03 14.33
N LEU A 369 -15.68 15.81 13.74
CA LEU A 369 -16.89 15.19 13.20
C LEU A 369 -17.95 14.96 14.28
N LYS A 370 -17.57 14.38 15.42
CA LYS A 370 -18.50 14.10 16.54
C LYS A 370 -19.09 15.37 17.14
N SER A 371 -18.36 16.48 17.13
CA SER A 371 -18.81 17.77 17.66
C SER A 371 -19.51 18.65 16.60
N GLY A 372 -19.59 18.21 15.35
CA GLY A 372 -20.21 18.97 14.27
C GLY A 372 -19.49 20.29 13.96
N LEU A 373 -18.14 20.31 14.07
CA LEU A 373 -17.36 21.52 13.79
C LEU A 373 -17.52 21.96 12.32
N SER A 374 -17.60 23.26 12.12
CA SER A 374 -17.53 23.88 10.80
C SER A 374 -16.18 23.63 10.13
N LYS A 375 -16.11 23.86 8.83
CA LYS A 375 -14.85 23.75 8.09
C LYS A 375 -13.74 24.65 8.67
N ASP A 376 -14.08 25.89 8.99
CA ASP A 376 -13.10 26.85 9.52
C ASP A 376 -12.57 26.39 10.89
N GLU A 377 -13.44 25.91 11.78
CA GLU A 377 -13.02 25.39 13.09
C GLU A 377 -12.12 24.15 13.01
N VAL A 378 -12.39 23.21 12.11
CA VAL A 378 -11.51 22.04 11.94
C VAL A 378 -10.18 22.44 11.30
N MET A 379 -10.20 23.39 10.37
CA MET A 379 -8.95 23.91 9.76
C MET A 379 -8.09 24.63 10.79
N ASP A 380 -8.68 25.46 11.66
CA ASP A 380 -7.97 26.12 12.76
C ASP A 380 -7.35 25.09 13.72
N ALA A 381 -8.08 24.01 14.03
CA ALA A 381 -7.57 22.92 14.88
C ALA A 381 -6.39 22.18 14.23
N LEU A 382 -6.46 21.87 12.93
CA LEU A 382 -5.38 21.19 12.20
C LEU A 382 -4.15 22.10 12.02
N TRP A 383 -4.35 23.36 11.61
CA TRP A 383 -3.25 24.30 11.51
C TRP A 383 -2.60 24.60 12.87
N GLY A 384 -3.43 24.69 13.94
CA GLY A 384 -2.92 24.82 15.29
C GLY A 384 -2.06 23.65 15.73
N LEU A 385 -2.44 22.42 15.35
CA LEU A 385 -1.64 21.22 15.60
C LEU A 385 -0.30 21.26 14.86
N LEU A 386 -0.34 21.60 13.56
CA LEU A 386 0.85 21.71 12.72
C LEU A 386 1.82 22.80 13.22
N GLU A 387 1.30 23.98 13.64
CA GLU A 387 2.14 25.04 14.22
C GLU A 387 2.81 24.61 15.52
N LYS A 388 2.10 23.90 16.39
CA LYS A 388 2.67 23.37 17.64
C LYS A 388 3.74 22.32 17.42
N SER A 389 3.72 21.61 16.28
CA SER A 389 4.74 20.60 15.94
C SER A 389 6.02 21.18 15.35
N LYS A 390 6.02 22.45 14.95
CA LYS A 390 7.22 23.14 14.44
C LYS A 390 8.21 23.44 15.56
N ALA A 391 9.51 23.55 15.19
CA ALA A 391 10.58 23.96 16.08
C ALA A 391 10.46 25.44 16.51
#